data_bbf60126db9c0703cb971c94a63fb9f6
#
_entry.id   bbf60126db9c0703cb971c94a63fb9f6
#
_cell.length_a   1.000
_cell.length_b   1.000
_cell.length_c   1.000
_cell.angle_alpha   90.00
_cell.angle_beta   90.00
_cell.angle_gamma   90.00
#
_symmetry.space_group_name_H-M   'P 1'
#
loop_
_entity.id
_entity.type
_entity.pdbx_description
1 polymer ?
#
loop_
_entity_poly.entity_id
_entity_poly.type
_entity_poly.pdbx_seq_one_letter_code
_entity_poly.pdbx_strand_id
1 'polypeptide(L)'
;MKKALVAALALTSSFCLAAGASAQTKELRVLVANHPYGDLLKSAIPEFEKATGIKVNVESLQEGQLTTKLTTEFATKSSSVDVFMTRPLQEGKMFAKNGWYAPLSAYDFADYPKNIQGVTTFNGKPYIVPLVTEWQVLYYRKDLFQKAGLSVPKTLAELETTAQKLNSDAVAGIASRGKGGAGVTQLSSYVYNYGGLFLDKGKAVFDTKPALDGIRYYGKLLGNYGPRGVTSMSWENIMPLFQAGKVAMWTDASVFYGQIVDPAKTSVPAADVGIANFPAGPKMSTPFIVVSWGIAIANQSKHKDLAMQFLNWATSKDLAIKGMLANITMARSSVWEDKAVLASVNPGLVSTRAYAAQHGNPLDRPYMSAVGEARDLIGEVMIESINTKGQSANLEKMAKTNAAKVDDLLKDSGEYGKE
;
A
#
# COMPACT_ATOMS: atom_id res chain seq x y z
N MET A 1 -94.70 34.33 11.63
CA MET A 1 -94.26 35.01 12.88
C MET A 1 -93.27 34.08 13.56
N LYS A 2 -92.19 34.68 14.08
CA LYS A 2 -91.12 34.13 14.89
C LYS A 2 -89.92 33.57 14.10
N LYS A 3 -88.92 34.44 13.98
CA LYS A 3 -87.53 34.23 13.57
C LYS A 3 -86.81 33.45 14.71
N ALA A 4 -86.05 32.42 14.40
CA ALA A 4 -85.07 31.84 15.31
C ALA A 4 -83.68 32.02 14.72
N LEU A 5 -82.82 32.69 15.44
CA LEU A 5 -81.41 32.99 15.15
C LEU A 5 -80.64 31.78 15.60
N VAL A 6 -79.83 31.20 14.69
CA VAL A 6 -78.82 30.20 14.99
C VAL A 6 -77.44 30.85 14.91
N ALA A 7 -76.80 30.97 16.07
CA ALA A 7 -75.42 31.44 16.18
C ALA A 7 -74.49 30.25 15.90
N ALA A 8 -73.64 30.34 14.87
CA ALA A 8 -72.58 29.42 14.57
C ALA A 8 -71.31 29.83 15.32
N LEU A 9 -70.87 29.00 16.27
CA LEU A 9 -69.57 29.09 16.94
C LEU A 9 -68.52 28.48 16.01
N ALA A 10 -67.61 29.32 15.45
CA ALA A 10 -66.46 28.88 14.73
C ALA A 10 -65.30 28.55 15.74
N LEU A 11 -65.04 27.28 15.99
CA LEU A 11 -63.85 26.85 16.66
C LEU A 11 -62.67 26.82 15.66
N THR A 12 -61.75 27.80 15.75
CA THR A 12 -60.49 27.82 15.06
C THR A 12 -59.49 26.89 15.83
N SER A 13 -59.36 25.69 15.36
CA SER A 13 -58.28 24.77 15.83
C SER A 13 -56.98 25.19 15.21
N SER A 14 -56.11 25.88 15.97
CA SER A 14 -54.72 26.15 15.59
C SER A 14 -53.94 24.85 15.64
N PHE A 15 -53.73 24.20 14.50
CA PHE A 15 -52.81 23.09 14.35
C PHE A 15 -51.40 23.71 14.31
N CYS A 16 -50.67 23.67 15.45
CA CYS A 16 -49.24 23.84 15.47
C CYS A 16 -48.59 22.65 14.76
N LEU A 17 -48.26 22.83 13.46
CA LEU A 17 -47.30 21.96 12.81
C LEU A 17 -45.94 22.22 13.47
N ALA A 18 -45.60 21.40 14.46
CA ALA A 18 -44.22 21.21 14.84
C ALA A 18 -43.49 20.58 13.63
N ALA A 19 -42.86 21.40 12.82
CA ALA A 19 -41.91 20.97 11.83
C ALA A 19 -40.75 20.30 12.62
N GLY A 20 -40.87 18.99 12.84
CA GLY A 20 -39.76 18.17 13.27
C GLY A 20 -38.68 18.29 12.21
N ALA A 21 -37.69 19.15 12.45
CA ALA A 21 -36.46 19.12 11.69
C ALA A 21 -35.93 17.68 11.84
N SER A 22 -36.17 16.85 10.82
CA SER A 22 -35.47 15.57 10.68
C SER A 22 -33.99 15.93 10.69
N ALA A 23 -33.33 15.69 11.82
CA ALA A 23 -31.89 15.84 11.90
C ALA A 23 -31.33 14.90 10.85
N GLN A 24 -30.89 15.47 9.73
CA GLN A 24 -30.26 14.71 8.65
C GLN A 24 -29.13 13.92 9.30
N THR A 25 -29.23 12.60 9.28
CA THR A 25 -28.23 11.70 9.89
C THR A 25 -26.89 12.05 9.26
N LYS A 26 -25.96 12.53 10.06
CA LYS A 26 -24.60 12.83 9.60
C LYS A 26 -23.94 11.48 9.32
N GLU A 27 -23.71 11.19 8.05
CA GLU A 27 -23.21 9.90 7.58
C GLU A 27 -22.11 10.07 6.57
N LEU A 28 -21.08 9.23 6.65
CA LEU A 28 -19.96 9.18 5.71
C LEU A 28 -19.83 7.77 5.15
N ARG A 29 -19.53 7.68 3.87
CA ARG A 29 -19.14 6.45 3.21
C ARG A 29 -17.63 6.43 2.97
N VAL A 30 -16.96 5.44 3.57
CA VAL A 30 -15.51 5.30 3.59
C VAL A 30 -15.10 4.00 2.92
N LEU A 31 -14.24 4.08 1.90
CA LEU A 31 -13.68 2.92 1.22
C LEU A 31 -12.23 2.71 1.68
N VAL A 32 -11.93 1.51 2.19
CA VAL A 32 -10.60 1.15 2.68
C VAL A 32 -10.08 -0.10 1.98
N ALA A 33 -8.76 -0.26 1.96
CA ALA A 33 -8.14 -1.50 1.52
C ALA A 33 -8.20 -2.56 2.62
N ASN A 34 -8.22 -3.84 2.22
CA ASN A 34 -7.88 -4.96 3.10
C ASN A 34 -6.39 -4.89 3.40
N HIS A 35 -6.04 -4.11 4.41
CA HIS A 35 -4.68 -3.72 4.78
C HIS A 35 -4.61 -3.53 6.30
N PRO A 36 -3.46 -3.76 6.98
CA PRO A 36 -3.36 -3.58 8.44
C PRO A 36 -3.90 -2.25 8.97
N TYR A 37 -3.65 -1.15 8.26
CA TYR A 37 -4.23 0.14 8.61
C TYR A 37 -5.76 0.18 8.44
N GLY A 38 -6.30 -0.43 7.39
CA GLY A 38 -7.74 -0.53 7.19
C GLY A 38 -8.44 -1.28 8.34
N ASP A 39 -7.79 -2.32 8.86
CA ASP A 39 -8.30 -3.07 10.02
C ASP A 39 -8.23 -2.24 11.30
N LEU A 40 -7.13 -1.52 11.54
CA LEU A 40 -6.99 -0.57 12.64
C LEU A 40 -8.11 0.48 12.58
N LEU A 41 -8.31 1.10 11.42
CA LEU A 41 -9.31 2.14 11.24
C LEU A 41 -10.73 1.61 11.56
N LYS A 42 -11.10 0.45 11.00
CA LYS A 42 -12.40 -0.20 11.28
C LYS A 42 -12.61 -0.44 12.77
N SER A 43 -11.60 -0.91 13.48
CA SER A 43 -11.68 -1.16 14.93
C SER A 43 -11.86 0.11 15.77
N ALA A 44 -11.35 1.25 15.27
CA ALA A 44 -11.38 2.54 15.97
C ALA A 44 -12.63 3.40 15.64
N ILE A 45 -13.35 3.13 14.55
CA ILE A 45 -14.54 3.90 14.12
C ILE A 45 -15.59 4.09 15.21
N PRO A 46 -15.94 3.10 16.07
CA PRO A 46 -16.90 3.30 17.15
C PRO A 46 -16.52 4.44 18.11
N GLU A 47 -15.22 4.70 18.31
CA GLU A 47 -14.74 5.83 19.10
C GLU A 47 -15.05 7.17 18.42
N PHE A 48 -14.82 7.26 17.12
CA PHE A 48 -15.15 8.43 16.31
C PHE A 48 -16.66 8.72 16.29
N GLU A 49 -17.47 7.70 16.03
CA GLU A 49 -18.93 7.83 16.02
C GLU A 49 -19.48 8.31 17.36
N LYS A 50 -18.97 7.74 18.47
CA LYS A 50 -19.34 8.17 19.82
C LYS A 50 -18.96 9.61 20.12
N ALA A 51 -17.80 10.06 19.68
CA ALA A 51 -17.28 11.41 19.93
C ALA A 51 -17.97 12.49 19.09
N THR A 52 -18.40 12.16 17.87
CA THR A 52 -18.86 13.16 16.89
C THR A 52 -20.33 13.07 16.53
N GLY A 53 -20.97 11.92 16.77
CA GLY A 53 -22.32 11.61 16.29
C GLY A 53 -22.41 11.39 14.78
N ILE A 54 -21.26 11.34 14.07
CA ILE A 54 -21.19 11.06 12.64
C ILE A 54 -21.14 9.55 12.44
N LYS A 55 -22.08 8.99 11.68
CA LYS A 55 -22.06 7.58 11.30
C LYS A 55 -21.08 7.32 10.16
N VAL A 56 -20.40 6.17 10.20
CA VAL A 56 -19.39 5.81 9.21
C VAL A 56 -19.65 4.43 8.63
N ASN A 57 -20.09 4.40 7.37
CA ASN A 57 -20.24 3.17 6.61
C ASN A 57 -18.92 2.83 5.92
N VAL A 58 -18.23 1.80 6.42
CA VAL A 58 -16.96 1.35 5.87
C VAL A 58 -17.14 0.14 4.99
N GLU A 59 -16.60 0.21 3.78
CA GLU A 59 -16.44 -0.93 2.89
C GLU A 59 -14.96 -1.22 2.71
N SER A 60 -14.55 -2.49 2.92
CA SER A 60 -13.17 -2.95 2.80
C SER A 60 -13.02 -3.86 1.59
N LEU A 61 -12.05 -3.59 0.73
CA LEU A 61 -11.85 -4.25 -0.56
C LEU A 61 -10.39 -4.68 -0.75
N GLN A 62 -10.18 -5.72 -1.56
CA GLN A 62 -8.85 -6.04 -2.07
C GLN A 62 -8.30 -4.86 -2.90
N GLU A 63 -6.97 -4.67 -2.90
CA GLU A 63 -6.31 -3.51 -3.51
C GLU A 63 -6.77 -3.22 -4.95
N GLY A 64 -6.79 -4.25 -5.81
CA GLY A 64 -7.23 -4.10 -7.20
C GLY A 64 -8.73 -3.80 -7.32
N GLN A 65 -9.55 -4.40 -6.48
CA GLN A 65 -10.99 -4.13 -6.43
C GLN A 65 -11.30 -2.70 -5.97
N LEU A 66 -10.53 -2.21 -4.98
CA LEU A 66 -10.65 -0.83 -4.51
C LEU A 66 -10.35 0.16 -5.64
N THR A 67 -9.23 -0.03 -6.35
CA THR A 67 -8.87 0.82 -7.51
C THR A 67 -9.96 0.79 -8.57
N THR A 68 -10.45 -0.39 -8.96
CA THR A 68 -11.51 -0.53 -9.97
C THR A 68 -12.79 0.16 -9.54
N LYS A 69 -13.22 -0.04 -8.30
CA LYS A 69 -14.44 0.57 -7.76
C LYS A 69 -14.33 2.09 -7.73
N LEU A 70 -13.24 2.64 -7.18
CA LEU A 70 -13.02 4.08 -7.13
C LEU A 70 -12.99 4.69 -8.53
N THR A 71 -12.29 4.05 -9.47
CA THR A 71 -12.23 4.50 -10.87
C THR A 71 -13.62 4.57 -11.50
N THR A 72 -14.44 3.53 -11.31
CA THR A 72 -15.81 3.46 -11.84
C THR A 72 -16.72 4.52 -11.22
N GLU A 73 -16.71 4.65 -9.88
CA GLU A 73 -17.53 5.63 -9.15
C GLU A 73 -17.17 7.06 -9.58
N PHE A 74 -15.88 7.38 -9.69
CA PHE A 74 -15.45 8.74 -10.03
C PHE A 74 -15.62 9.05 -11.52
N ALA A 75 -15.42 8.10 -12.42
CA ALA A 75 -15.67 8.29 -13.86
C ALA A 75 -17.16 8.57 -14.16
N THR A 76 -18.07 7.94 -13.39
CA THR A 76 -19.53 8.18 -13.50
C THR A 76 -20.00 9.40 -12.71
N LYS A 77 -19.08 10.17 -12.10
CA LYS A 77 -19.36 11.34 -11.25
C LYS A 77 -20.28 11.02 -10.05
N SER A 78 -20.21 9.78 -9.55
CA SER A 78 -20.93 9.37 -8.35
C SER A 78 -20.45 10.15 -7.13
N SER A 79 -21.38 10.55 -6.27
CA SER A 79 -21.10 11.16 -4.96
C SER A 79 -21.27 10.17 -3.80
N SER A 80 -21.21 8.87 -4.09
CA SER A 80 -21.45 7.80 -3.11
C SER A 80 -20.26 7.56 -2.19
N VAL A 81 -19.07 8.10 -2.50
CA VAL A 81 -17.85 7.95 -1.71
C VAL A 81 -17.44 9.30 -1.16
N ASP A 82 -17.18 9.38 0.15
CA ASP A 82 -16.73 10.61 0.81
C ASP A 82 -15.23 10.58 1.08
N VAL A 83 -14.72 9.49 1.70
CA VAL A 83 -13.32 9.31 2.05
C VAL A 83 -12.84 7.95 1.55
N PHE A 84 -11.61 7.88 1.10
CA PHE A 84 -11.06 6.62 0.60
C PHE A 84 -9.55 6.49 0.81
N MET A 85 -9.10 5.26 1.04
CA MET A 85 -7.68 4.92 0.96
C MET A 85 -7.23 4.90 -0.49
N THR A 86 -6.02 5.39 -0.74
CA THR A 86 -5.42 5.47 -2.07
C THR A 86 -3.91 5.29 -1.99
N ARG A 87 -3.31 4.81 -3.07
CA ARG A 87 -1.86 4.61 -3.19
C ARG A 87 -1.27 5.73 -4.06
N PRO A 88 -0.47 6.64 -3.49
CA PRO A 88 0.04 7.80 -4.23
C PRO A 88 0.78 7.43 -5.51
N LEU A 89 1.57 6.34 -5.47
CA LEU A 89 2.33 5.85 -6.63
C LEU A 89 1.49 5.01 -7.62
N GLN A 90 0.27 4.60 -7.26
CA GLN A 90 -0.60 3.80 -8.11
C GLN A 90 -1.73 4.62 -8.73
N GLU A 91 -2.55 5.24 -7.90
CA GLU A 91 -3.71 6.03 -8.35
C GLU A 91 -3.39 7.52 -8.47
N GLY A 92 -2.38 8.01 -7.73
CA GLY A 92 -2.18 9.44 -7.48
C GLY A 92 -2.19 10.33 -8.71
N LYS A 93 -1.33 10.06 -9.70
CA LYS A 93 -1.27 10.86 -10.93
C LYS A 93 -2.57 10.81 -11.74
N MET A 94 -3.12 9.61 -11.94
CA MET A 94 -4.35 9.42 -12.69
C MET A 94 -5.54 10.11 -12.02
N PHE A 95 -5.74 9.92 -10.71
CA PHE A 95 -6.87 10.53 -10.00
C PHE A 95 -6.74 12.04 -9.89
N ALA A 96 -5.52 12.56 -9.69
CA ALA A 96 -5.27 14.00 -9.68
C ALA A 96 -5.53 14.64 -11.06
N LYS A 97 -5.07 14.00 -12.15
CA LYS A 97 -5.29 14.45 -13.54
C LYS A 97 -6.78 14.55 -13.87
N ASN A 98 -7.59 13.59 -13.37
CA ASN A 98 -9.03 13.55 -13.60
C ASN A 98 -9.83 14.42 -12.60
N GLY A 99 -9.18 15.08 -11.64
CA GLY A 99 -9.86 15.95 -10.65
C GLY A 99 -10.72 15.18 -9.65
N TRP A 100 -10.37 13.94 -9.34
CA TRP A 100 -11.16 13.07 -8.45
C TRP A 100 -10.86 13.27 -6.97
N TYR A 101 -9.72 13.86 -6.63
CA TYR A 101 -9.37 14.26 -5.27
C TYR A 101 -9.87 15.65 -4.94
N ALA A 102 -10.43 15.88 -3.75
CA ALA A 102 -10.62 17.20 -3.19
C ALA A 102 -9.27 17.73 -2.64
N PRO A 103 -8.95 19.02 -2.86
CA PRO A 103 -7.72 19.58 -2.31
C PRO A 103 -7.78 19.67 -0.78
N LEU A 104 -6.66 19.37 -0.11
CA LEU A 104 -6.52 19.36 1.34
C LEU A 104 -5.74 20.58 1.86
N SER A 105 -5.97 21.76 1.31
CA SER A 105 -5.20 22.97 1.63
C SER A 105 -5.33 23.41 3.10
N ALA A 106 -6.38 22.98 3.80
CA ALA A 106 -6.60 23.27 5.22
C ALA A 106 -6.00 22.22 6.17
N TYR A 107 -5.42 21.13 5.64
CA TYR A 107 -4.80 20.08 6.46
C TYR A 107 -3.38 20.48 6.84
N ASP A 108 -2.99 20.21 8.10
CA ASP A 108 -1.64 20.45 8.59
C ASP A 108 -0.70 19.26 8.27
N PHE A 109 0.23 19.48 7.36
CA PHE A 109 1.25 18.52 6.95
C PHE A 109 2.58 18.65 7.71
N ALA A 110 2.69 19.48 8.74
CA ALA A 110 3.94 19.75 9.44
C ALA A 110 4.61 18.49 10.04
N ASP A 111 3.80 17.51 10.47
CA ASP A 111 4.27 16.24 11.03
C ASP A 111 4.59 15.16 9.97
N TYR A 112 4.76 15.54 8.72
CA TYR A 112 5.11 14.62 7.64
C TYR A 112 6.42 15.04 6.97
N PRO A 113 7.36 14.09 6.69
CA PRO A 113 8.61 14.43 6.02
C PRO A 113 8.38 15.07 4.65
N LYS A 114 9.16 16.11 4.33
CA LYS A 114 8.98 16.85 3.05
C LYS A 114 9.18 15.98 1.81
N ASN A 115 10.08 15.01 1.86
CA ASN A 115 10.35 14.10 0.73
C ASN A 115 9.16 13.21 0.38
N ILE A 116 8.27 12.89 1.34
CA ILE A 116 7.06 12.10 1.04
C ILE A 116 5.89 12.96 0.56
N GLN A 117 5.95 14.27 0.75
CA GLN A 117 4.91 15.18 0.26
C GLN A 117 4.92 15.30 -1.27
N GLY A 118 6.04 15.05 -1.93
CA GLY A 118 6.16 15.12 -3.38
C GLY A 118 5.24 14.15 -4.14
N VAL A 119 4.96 12.96 -3.58
CA VAL A 119 4.07 11.96 -4.20
C VAL A 119 2.59 12.11 -3.80
N THR A 120 2.27 13.03 -2.89
CA THR A 120 0.91 13.29 -2.39
C THR A 120 0.38 14.67 -2.81
N THR A 121 1.23 15.45 -3.50
CA THR A 121 0.96 16.81 -3.97
C THR A 121 1.03 16.82 -5.50
N PHE A 122 -0.01 17.34 -6.14
CA PHE A 122 -0.10 17.42 -7.60
C PHE A 122 -0.43 18.86 -7.99
N ASN A 123 0.27 19.41 -9.00
CA ASN A 123 0.10 20.78 -9.43
C ASN A 123 0.16 21.80 -8.27
N GLY A 124 1.06 21.59 -7.32
CA GLY A 124 1.27 22.45 -6.16
C GLY A 124 0.18 22.39 -5.08
N LYS A 125 -0.78 21.46 -5.17
CA LYS A 125 -1.85 21.29 -4.18
C LYS A 125 -1.74 19.91 -3.51
N PRO A 126 -1.86 19.82 -2.18
CA PRO A 126 -1.92 18.54 -1.47
C PRO A 126 -3.31 17.91 -1.64
N TYR A 127 -3.35 16.60 -1.87
CA TYR A 127 -4.59 15.84 -2.08
C TYR A 127 -4.69 14.58 -1.23
N ILE A 128 -3.56 14.07 -0.75
CA ILE A 128 -3.49 12.80 -0.03
C ILE A 128 -2.75 13.01 1.28
N VAL A 129 -3.32 12.57 2.39
CA VAL A 129 -2.59 12.50 3.66
C VAL A 129 -1.91 11.14 3.74
N PRO A 130 -0.57 11.07 3.90
CA PRO A 130 0.14 9.81 4.06
C PRO A 130 -0.32 9.07 5.31
N LEU A 131 -0.61 7.78 5.19
CA LEU A 131 -0.99 6.90 6.30
C LEU A 131 0.16 6.00 6.73
N VAL A 132 0.74 5.31 5.76
CA VAL A 132 1.73 4.26 5.97
C VAL A 132 2.91 4.47 5.04
N THR A 133 4.11 4.34 5.60
CA THR A 133 5.36 4.28 4.84
C THR A 133 5.90 2.87 4.94
N GLU A 134 6.15 2.24 3.80
CA GLU A 134 6.66 0.87 3.72
C GLU A 134 8.05 0.85 3.08
N TRP A 135 8.88 -0.05 3.56
CA TRP A 135 10.17 -0.39 2.96
C TRP A 135 10.33 -1.89 2.84
N GLN A 136 11.10 -2.33 1.88
CA GLN A 136 11.34 -3.76 1.69
C GLN A 136 12.30 -4.29 2.75
N VAL A 137 11.91 -5.42 3.32
CA VAL A 137 12.66 -6.13 4.35
C VAL A 137 12.80 -7.61 4.02
N LEU A 138 13.66 -8.29 4.75
CA LEU A 138 13.74 -9.74 4.80
C LEU A 138 13.13 -10.24 6.12
N TYR A 139 12.00 -10.95 6.05
CA TYR A 139 11.48 -11.78 7.13
C TYR A 139 12.13 -13.15 7.06
N TYR A 140 12.48 -13.74 8.20
CA TYR A 140 13.12 -15.04 8.23
C TYR A 140 12.79 -15.85 9.49
N ARG A 141 12.89 -17.16 9.41
CA ARG A 141 12.66 -18.14 10.48
C ARG A 141 13.95 -18.38 11.27
N LYS A 142 14.07 -17.72 12.43
CA LYS A 142 15.26 -17.84 13.31
C LYS A 142 15.55 -19.28 13.72
N ASP A 143 14.53 -20.06 14.03
CA ASP A 143 14.65 -21.49 14.39
C ASP A 143 15.27 -22.33 13.25
N LEU A 144 14.86 -22.09 11.99
CA LEU A 144 15.44 -22.79 10.84
C LEU A 144 16.89 -22.37 10.60
N PHE A 145 17.20 -21.08 10.78
CA PHE A 145 18.56 -20.56 10.68
C PHE A 145 19.47 -21.18 11.76
N GLN A 146 19.02 -21.20 13.01
CA GLN A 146 19.76 -21.79 14.12
C GLN A 146 20.02 -23.28 13.89
N LYS A 147 18.99 -24.05 13.49
CA LYS A 147 19.09 -25.46 13.19
C LYS A 147 20.09 -25.77 12.06
N ALA A 148 20.17 -24.90 11.06
CA ALA A 148 21.05 -25.05 9.90
C ALA A 148 22.44 -24.41 10.10
N GLY A 149 22.71 -23.74 11.23
CA GLY A 149 23.96 -23.02 11.48
C GLY A 149 24.17 -21.84 10.52
N LEU A 150 23.10 -21.14 10.12
CA LEU A 150 23.14 -20.07 9.14
C LEU A 150 23.09 -18.70 9.79
N SER A 151 23.81 -17.74 9.21
CA SER A 151 23.70 -16.32 9.51
C SER A 151 22.66 -15.64 8.59
N VAL A 152 22.10 -14.53 9.05
CA VAL A 152 21.16 -13.72 8.23
C VAL A 152 21.90 -13.18 7.01
N PRO A 153 21.40 -13.42 5.78
CA PRO A 153 22.07 -13.00 4.55
C PRO A 153 22.11 -11.47 4.43
N LYS A 154 23.29 -10.94 4.11
CA LYS A 154 23.52 -9.51 3.91
C LYS A 154 23.59 -9.14 2.44
N THR A 155 23.78 -10.10 1.55
CA THR A 155 23.86 -9.91 0.11
C THR A 155 22.86 -10.84 -0.60
N LEU A 156 22.48 -10.47 -1.83
CA LEU A 156 21.62 -11.30 -2.68
C LEU A 156 22.27 -12.66 -2.99
N ALA A 157 23.61 -12.74 -3.10
CA ALA A 157 24.32 -14.00 -3.28
C ALA A 157 24.18 -14.91 -2.04
N GLU A 158 24.31 -14.36 -0.84
CA GLU A 158 24.07 -15.08 0.41
C GLU A 158 22.58 -15.47 0.56
N LEU A 159 21.64 -14.59 0.14
CA LEU A 159 20.22 -14.89 0.14
C LEU A 159 19.89 -16.12 -0.71
N GLU A 160 20.46 -16.21 -1.91
CA GLU A 160 20.27 -17.36 -2.80
C GLU A 160 20.84 -18.64 -2.17
N THR A 161 22.07 -18.59 -1.66
CA THR A 161 22.70 -19.73 -1.01
C THR A 161 21.91 -20.21 0.20
N THR A 162 21.37 -19.28 1.00
CA THR A 162 20.53 -19.57 2.16
C THR A 162 19.19 -20.17 1.73
N ALA A 163 18.56 -19.59 0.69
CA ALA A 163 17.33 -20.13 0.13
C ALA A 163 17.51 -21.57 -0.36
N GLN A 164 18.60 -21.86 -1.06
CA GLN A 164 18.92 -23.22 -1.50
C GLN A 164 19.05 -24.21 -0.33
N LYS A 165 19.76 -23.82 0.74
CA LYS A 165 19.99 -24.69 1.91
C LYS A 165 18.73 -24.96 2.71
N LEU A 166 17.80 -23.99 2.78
CA LEU A 166 16.57 -24.12 3.55
C LEU A 166 15.39 -24.66 2.72
N ASN A 167 15.55 -24.79 1.39
CA ASN A 167 14.51 -25.30 0.51
C ASN A 167 14.33 -26.79 0.64
N SER A 168 13.09 -27.24 0.79
CA SER A 168 12.70 -28.64 0.86
C SER A 168 11.29 -28.83 0.30
N ASP A 169 10.82 -30.09 0.22
CA ASP A 169 9.43 -30.37 -0.19
C ASP A 169 8.39 -29.79 0.78
N ALA A 170 8.76 -29.61 2.05
CA ALA A 170 7.87 -29.11 3.10
C ALA A 170 7.90 -27.58 3.27
N VAL A 171 9.04 -26.96 2.96
CA VAL A 171 9.30 -25.54 3.23
C VAL A 171 10.00 -24.92 2.01
N ALA A 172 9.39 -23.90 1.42
CA ALA A 172 10.05 -23.09 0.40
C ALA A 172 11.19 -22.26 1.02
N GLY A 173 12.37 -22.28 0.39
CA GLY A 173 13.54 -21.55 0.89
C GLY A 173 13.30 -20.04 0.98
N ILE A 174 12.54 -19.48 0.04
CA ILE A 174 12.19 -18.06 -0.01
C ILE A 174 10.84 -17.86 -0.71
N ALA A 175 10.12 -16.81 -0.31
CA ALA A 175 8.99 -16.32 -1.06
C ALA A 175 9.14 -14.81 -1.34
N SER A 176 8.52 -14.37 -2.41
CA SER A 176 8.24 -12.97 -2.76
C SER A 176 7.12 -12.97 -3.79
N ARG A 177 6.53 -11.78 -4.08
CA ARG A 177 5.34 -11.68 -4.95
C ARG A 177 5.69 -12.00 -6.41
N GLY A 178 5.14 -13.06 -6.96
CA GLY A 178 5.31 -13.44 -8.37
C GLY A 178 4.16 -13.07 -9.29
N LYS A 179 3.04 -12.58 -8.73
CA LYS A 179 1.80 -12.30 -9.50
C LYS A 179 1.89 -11.00 -10.27
N GLY A 180 2.10 -11.07 -11.59
CA GLY A 180 1.95 -9.96 -12.56
C GLY A 180 2.38 -8.60 -12.06
N GLY A 181 1.56 -7.59 -12.31
CA GLY A 181 1.82 -6.22 -11.83
C GLY A 181 2.00 -6.08 -10.31
N ALA A 182 1.39 -6.97 -9.50
CA ALA A 182 1.58 -6.94 -8.04
C ALA A 182 3.00 -7.31 -7.61
N GLY A 183 3.68 -8.17 -8.37
CA GLY A 183 5.06 -8.59 -8.11
C GLY A 183 6.09 -7.49 -8.38
N VAL A 184 5.77 -6.53 -9.25
CA VAL A 184 6.69 -5.44 -9.65
C VAL A 184 7.17 -4.61 -8.46
N THR A 185 6.30 -4.40 -7.46
CA THR A 185 6.68 -3.73 -6.20
C THR A 185 7.90 -4.40 -5.55
N GLN A 186 7.85 -5.72 -5.37
CA GLN A 186 8.96 -6.44 -4.72
C GLN A 186 10.16 -6.64 -5.65
N LEU A 187 9.92 -6.81 -6.94
CA LEU A 187 10.97 -6.87 -7.97
C LEU A 187 11.84 -5.61 -7.98
N SER A 188 11.27 -4.44 -7.66
CA SER A 188 11.95 -3.14 -7.77
C SER A 188 13.29 -3.10 -7.04
N SER A 189 13.34 -3.52 -5.77
CA SER A 189 14.60 -3.51 -5.02
C SER A 189 15.64 -4.47 -5.60
N TYR A 190 15.23 -5.58 -6.20
CA TYR A 190 16.16 -6.47 -6.89
C TYR A 190 16.75 -5.79 -8.14
N VAL A 191 15.91 -5.15 -8.93
CA VAL A 191 16.35 -4.37 -10.12
C VAL A 191 17.30 -3.25 -9.71
N TYR A 192 16.94 -2.45 -8.70
CA TYR A 192 17.79 -1.34 -8.20
C TYR A 192 19.13 -1.84 -7.70
N ASN A 193 19.17 -2.95 -6.99
CA ASN A 193 20.41 -3.50 -6.44
C ASN A 193 21.36 -4.07 -7.52
N TYR A 194 20.86 -4.31 -8.73
CA TYR A 194 21.68 -4.58 -9.92
C TYR A 194 22.04 -3.30 -10.70
N GLY A 195 21.59 -2.11 -10.25
CA GLY A 195 21.84 -0.83 -10.91
C GLY A 195 20.87 -0.52 -12.05
N GLY A 196 19.76 -1.27 -12.15
CA GLY A 196 18.69 -1.04 -13.12
C GLY A 196 17.60 -0.11 -12.59
N LEU A 197 16.74 0.35 -13.48
CA LEU A 197 15.54 1.15 -13.20
C LEU A 197 14.38 0.65 -14.08
N PHE A 198 13.15 1.02 -13.73
CA PHE A 198 12.00 0.81 -14.62
C PHE A 198 11.82 1.96 -15.61
N LEU A 199 11.94 3.19 -15.11
CA LEU A 199 11.92 4.42 -15.90
C LEU A 199 13.15 5.26 -15.58
N ASP A 200 13.68 5.95 -16.59
CA ASP A 200 14.69 7.00 -16.44
C ASP A 200 14.33 8.16 -17.38
N LYS A 201 14.26 9.37 -16.84
CA LYS A 201 13.93 10.60 -17.59
C LYS A 201 12.69 10.45 -18.48
N GLY A 202 11.62 9.87 -17.94
CA GLY A 202 10.37 9.65 -18.63
C GLY A 202 10.45 8.67 -19.81
N LYS A 203 11.34 7.68 -19.74
CA LYS A 203 11.49 6.59 -20.72
C LYS A 203 11.56 5.25 -20.01
N ALA A 204 11.02 4.21 -20.62
CA ALA A 204 11.16 2.85 -20.14
C ALA A 204 12.61 2.36 -20.36
N VAL A 205 13.22 1.83 -19.28
CA VAL A 205 14.62 1.34 -19.30
C VAL A 205 14.78 -0.03 -18.65
N PHE A 206 13.68 -0.76 -18.42
CA PHE A 206 13.74 -2.09 -17.80
C PHE A 206 14.22 -3.19 -18.77
N ASP A 207 14.45 -2.86 -20.03
CA ASP A 207 15.12 -3.70 -21.04
C ASP A 207 16.65 -3.53 -21.07
N THR A 208 17.20 -2.64 -20.22
CA THR A 208 18.65 -2.49 -20.08
C THR A 208 19.29 -3.67 -19.36
N LYS A 209 20.56 -3.95 -19.65
CA LYS A 209 21.29 -5.08 -19.04
C LYS A 209 21.20 -5.08 -17.50
N PRO A 210 21.43 -3.97 -16.77
CA PRO A 210 21.31 -3.97 -15.31
C PRO A 210 19.91 -4.35 -14.81
N ALA A 211 18.85 -3.85 -15.47
CA ALA A 211 17.48 -4.19 -15.10
C ALA A 211 17.18 -5.66 -15.38
N LEU A 212 17.59 -6.18 -16.54
CA LEU A 212 17.43 -7.58 -16.91
C LEU A 212 18.20 -8.53 -15.98
N ASP A 213 19.39 -8.16 -15.55
CA ASP A 213 20.17 -8.96 -14.58
C ASP A 213 19.41 -9.09 -13.26
N GLY A 214 18.77 -8.01 -12.76
CA GLY A 214 17.91 -8.03 -11.57
C GLY A 214 16.66 -8.89 -11.77
N ILE A 215 15.99 -8.78 -12.93
CA ILE A 215 14.83 -9.60 -13.28
C ILE A 215 15.22 -11.08 -13.42
N ARG A 216 16.35 -11.40 -14.03
CA ARG A 216 16.86 -12.78 -14.13
C ARG A 216 17.18 -13.37 -12.75
N TYR A 217 17.82 -12.58 -11.88
CA TYR A 217 18.11 -13.01 -10.52
C TYR A 217 16.80 -13.32 -9.75
N TYR A 218 15.80 -12.43 -9.81
CA TYR A 218 14.50 -12.65 -9.17
C TYR A 218 13.82 -13.91 -9.69
N GLY A 219 13.83 -14.10 -11.02
CA GLY A 219 13.30 -15.30 -11.66
C GLY A 219 14.03 -16.58 -11.24
N LYS A 220 15.38 -16.56 -11.19
CA LYS A 220 16.19 -17.67 -10.71
C LYS A 220 15.86 -18.02 -9.25
N LEU A 221 15.77 -16.99 -8.39
CA LEU A 221 15.52 -17.17 -6.97
C LEU A 221 14.16 -17.82 -6.71
N LEU A 222 13.09 -17.26 -7.25
CA LEU A 222 11.73 -17.76 -7.02
C LEU A 222 11.41 -19.02 -7.82
N GLY A 223 11.96 -19.17 -9.01
CA GLY A 223 11.74 -20.35 -9.85
C GLY A 223 12.43 -21.62 -9.32
N ASN A 224 13.49 -21.47 -8.52
CA ASN A 224 14.17 -22.63 -7.92
C ASN A 224 13.76 -22.88 -6.47
N TYR A 225 13.52 -21.85 -5.67
CA TYR A 225 13.39 -21.96 -4.21
C TYR A 225 12.08 -21.37 -3.67
N GLY A 226 11.22 -20.82 -4.55
CA GLY A 226 9.92 -20.29 -4.20
C GLY A 226 8.84 -21.35 -4.02
N PRO A 227 7.69 -21.01 -3.41
CA PRO A 227 6.56 -21.91 -3.31
C PRO A 227 6.01 -22.26 -4.70
N ARG A 228 5.46 -23.46 -4.84
CA ARG A 228 4.81 -23.87 -6.10
C ARG A 228 3.68 -22.90 -6.48
N GLY A 229 3.63 -22.48 -7.74
CA GLY A 229 2.63 -21.55 -8.23
C GLY A 229 2.89 -20.09 -7.81
N VAL A 230 4.10 -19.74 -7.43
CA VAL A 230 4.48 -18.39 -6.98
C VAL A 230 4.09 -17.29 -7.98
N THR A 231 4.03 -17.57 -9.27
CA THR A 231 3.59 -16.63 -10.32
C THR A 231 2.12 -16.21 -10.23
N SER A 232 1.33 -16.87 -9.39
CA SER A 232 -0.05 -16.50 -9.07
C SER A 232 -0.20 -15.88 -7.68
N MET A 233 0.91 -15.71 -6.94
CA MET A 233 0.88 -15.28 -5.54
C MET A 233 1.25 -13.81 -5.37
N SER A 234 0.41 -13.09 -4.64
CA SER A 234 0.69 -11.81 -4.03
C SER A 234 0.89 -11.99 -2.51
N TRP A 235 1.04 -10.90 -1.76
CA TRP A 235 1.25 -10.97 -0.31
C TRP A 235 0.12 -11.71 0.42
N GLU A 236 -1.12 -11.59 -0.04
CA GLU A 236 -2.29 -12.25 0.54
C GLU A 236 -2.20 -13.79 0.49
N ASN A 237 -1.44 -14.32 -0.48
CA ASN A 237 -1.21 -15.75 -0.63
C ASN A 237 0.05 -16.20 0.12
N ILE A 238 1.08 -15.36 0.18
CA ILE A 238 2.39 -15.69 0.76
C ILE A 238 2.34 -15.60 2.29
N MET A 239 1.68 -14.56 2.84
CA MET A 239 1.62 -14.36 4.29
C MET A 239 1.04 -15.57 5.04
N PRO A 240 -0.09 -16.18 4.63
CA PRO A 240 -0.57 -17.42 5.26
C PRO A 240 0.41 -18.59 5.17
N LEU A 241 1.18 -18.70 4.07
CA LEU A 241 2.22 -19.73 3.96
C LEU A 241 3.35 -19.50 4.98
N PHE A 242 3.79 -18.25 5.16
CA PHE A 242 4.80 -17.92 6.17
C PHE A 242 4.27 -18.19 7.59
N GLN A 243 3.04 -17.76 7.89
CA GLN A 243 2.34 -17.99 9.15
C GLN A 243 2.15 -19.49 9.47
N ALA A 244 1.95 -20.31 8.44
CA ALA A 244 1.87 -21.76 8.56
C ALA A 244 3.26 -22.46 8.60
N GLY A 245 4.36 -21.70 8.63
CA GLY A 245 5.73 -22.24 8.66
C GLY A 245 6.18 -22.92 7.36
N LYS A 246 5.51 -22.66 6.23
CA LYS A 246 5.80 -23.24 4.91
C LYS A 246 6.84 -22.47 4.10
N VAL A 247 7.36 -21.36 4.63
CA VAL A 247 8.34 -20.49 4.00
C VAL A 247 9.43 -20.16 5.01
N ALA A 248 10.70 -20.32 4.63
CA ALA A 248 11.84 -20.04 5.51
C ALA A 248 12.22 -18.54 5.52
N MET A 249 12.14 -17.90 4.36
CA MET A 249 12.43 -16.46 4.16
C MET A 249 11.37 -15.82 3.28
N TRP A 250 11.06 -14.55 3.55
CA TRP A 250 10.11 -13.79 2.75
C TRP A 250 10.59 -12.35 2.60
N THR A 251 10.77 -11.88 1.36
CA THR A 251 11.02 -10.46 1.10
C THR A 251 9.71 -9.77 0.76
N ASP A 252 9.31 -8.81 1.59
CA ASP A 252 8.10 -8.01 1.36
C ASP A 252 8.14 -6.70 2.17
N ALA A 253 7.03 -5.98 2.16
CA ALA A 253 6.86 -4.71 2.86
C ALA A 253 6.91 -4.88 4.39
N SER A 254 7.50 -3.90 5.06
CA SER A 254 7.70 -3.87 6.51
C SER A 254 6.41 -3.88 7.33
N VAL A 255 5.28 -3.48 6.75
CA VAL A 255 3.98 -3.34 7.44
C VAL A 255 3.38 -4.68 7.90
N PHE A 256 3.83 -5.80 7.35
CA PHE A 256 3.26 -7.12 7.68
C PHE A 256 3.79 -7.72 8.97
N TYR A 257 4.82 -7.13 9.58
CA TYR A 257 5.43 -7.70 10.78
C TYR A 257 4.40 -8.00 11.88
N GLY A 258 3.53 -7.05 12.20
CA GLY A 258 2.50 -7.24 13.23
C GLY A 258 1.57 -8.43 12.96
N GLN A 259 1.21 -8.68 11.71
CA GLN A 259 0.32 -9.78 11.33
C GLN A 259 1.02 -11.15 11.35
N ILE A 260 2.30 -11.22 10.97
CA ILE A 260 3.04 -12.49 10.94
C ILE A 260 3.50 -12.97 12.32
N VAL A 261 3.48 -12.09 13.32
CA VAL A 261 3.77 -12.45 14.73
C VAL A 261 2.53 -12.50 15.62
N ASP A 262 1.34 -12.25 15.07
CA ASP A 262 0.07 -12.31 15.81
C ASP A 262 -0.26 -13.77 16.15
N PRO A 263 -0.26 -14.17 17.44
CA PRO A 263 -0.49 -15.55 17.84
C PRO A 263 -1.89 -16.08 17.48
N ALA A 264 -2.84 -15.18 17.18
CA ALA A 264 -4.17 -15.57 16.69
C ALA A 264 -4.18 -15.98 15.21
N LYS A 265 -3.11 -15.67 14.44
CA LYS A 265 -3.04 -15.86 13.00
C LYS A 265 -1.91 -16.79 12.54
N THR A 266 -0.90 -17.01 13.39
CA THR A 266 0.31 -17.75 13.02
C THR A 266 0.56 -18.96 13.92
N SER A 267 1.04 -20.04 13.33
CA SER A 267 1.60 -21.19 14.05
C SER A 267 3.09 -21.04 14.36
N VAL A 268 3.75 -20.03 13.78
CA VAL A 268 5.17 -19.72 14.03
C VAL A 268 5.26 -18.83 15.26
N PRO A 269 5.97 -19.24 16.32
CA PRO A 269 6.16 -18.40 17.50
C PRO A 269 6.79 -17.04 17.13
N ALA A 270 6.32 -15.95 17.72
CA ALA A 270 6.85 -14.61 17.46
C ALA A 270 8.37 -14.51 17.73
N ALA A 271 8.89 -15.28 18.71
CA ALA A 271 10.31 -15.38 19.01
C ALA A 271 11.14 -15.93 17.84
N ASP A 272 10.53 -16.77 17.00
CA ASP A 272 11.18 -17.42 15.86
C ASP A 272 11.10 -16.59 14.57
N VAL A 273 10.37 -15.47 14.58
CA VAL A 273 10.32 -14.55 13.45
C VAL A 273 11.41 -13.49 13.59
N GLY A 274 12.27 -13.40 12.56
CA GLY A 274 13.26 -12.34 12.40
C GLY A 274 12.86 -11.36 11.32
N ILE A 275 13.35 -10.11 11.47
CA ILE A 275 13.28 -9.08 10.44
C ILE A 275 14.67 -8.48 10.26
N ALA A 276 15.10 -8.29 9.02
CA ALA A 276 16.40 -7.75 8.65
C ALA A 276 16.29 -6.81 7.45
N ASN A 277 17.34 -6.04 7.21
CA ASN A 277 17.44 -5.23 6.00
C ASN A 277 17.33 -6.11 4.75
N PHE A 278 16.74 -5.56 3.70
CA PHE A 278 16.80 -6.17 2.38
C PHE A 278 18.28 -6.34 1.96
N PRO A 279 18.70 -7.53 1.50
CA PRO A 279 20.10 -7.82 1.21
C PRO A 279 20.65 -6.97 0.06
N ALA A 280 21.90 -6.54 0.19
CA ALA A 280 22.61 -5.76 -0.83
C ALA A 280 22.81 -6.56 -2.12
N GLY A 281 22.67 -5.90 -3.25
CA GLY A 281 23.02 -6.44 -4.56
C GLY A 281 24.49 -6.21 -4.94
N PRO A 282 24.88 -6.64 -6.14
CA PRO A 282 26.25 -6.48 -6.62
C PRO A 282 26.65 -5.03 -6.91
N LYS A 283 25.69 -4.12 -7.03
CA LYS A 283 25.94 -2.71 -7.36
C LYS A 283 25.52 -1.76 -6.26
N MET A 284 24.42 -2.04 -5.58
CA MET A 284 23.80 -1.13 -4.62
C MET A 284 23.27 -1.89 -3.41
N SER A 285 22.95 -1.15 -2.34
CA SER A 285 22.24 -1.65 -1.18
C SER A 285 21.02 -0.75 -0.91
N THR A 286 20.02 -0.88 -1.78
CA THR A 286 18.91 0.07 -1.90
C THR A 286 17.57 -0.68 -1.86
N PRO A 287 16.89 -0.79 -0.69
CA PRO A 287 15.49 -1.21 -0.64
C PRO A 287 14.59 -0.11 -1.22
N PHE A 288 13.36 -0.44 -1.62
CA PHE A 288 12.38 0.65 -1.75
C PHE A 288 11.96 1.17 -0.38
N ILE A 289 11.59 2.46 -0.31
CA ILE A 289 10.88 3.09 0.80
C ILE A 289 9.85 4.07 0.24
N VAL A 290 8.58 3.78 0.43
CA VAL A 290 7.49 4.51 -0.25
C VAL A 290 6.38 4.88 0.71
N VAL A 291 5.64 5.96 0.40
CA VAL A 291 4.30 6.15 0.92
C VAL A 291 3.41 5.15 0.19
N SER A 292 3.14 4.02 0.83
CA SER A 292 2.38 2.94 0.22
C SER A 292 0.89 3.25 0.18
N TRP A 293 0.38 3.81 1.27
CA TRP A 293 -1.02 4.18 1.43
C TRP A 293 -1.18 5.58 1.99
N GLY A 294 -2.17 6.27 1.49
CA GLY A 294 -2.70 7.52 2.00
C GLY A 294 -4.22 7.48 2.07
N ILE A 295 -4.80 8.57 2.57
CA ILE A 295 -6.24 8.79 2.65
C ILE A 295 -6.58 10.12 1.99
N ALA A 296 -7.71 10.16 1.30
CA ALA A 296 -8.14 11.33 0.54
C ALA A 296 -9.66 11.52 0.64
N ILE A 297 -10.11 12.73 0.31
CA ILE A 297 -11.52 13.08 0.20
C ILE A 297 -11.89 13.07 -1.28
N ALA A 298 -13.03 12.46 -1.61
CA ALA A 298 -13.55 12.46 -2.96
C ALA A 298 -14.02 13.87 -3.37
N ASN A 299 -13.62 14.33 -4.56
CA ASN A 299 -14.01 15.66 -5.01
C ASN A 299 -15.53 15.79 -5.21
N GLN A 300 -16.22 14.70 -5.56
CA GLN A 300 -17.66 14.63 -5.73
C GLN A 300 -18.44 14.51 -4.41
N SER A 301 -17.78 14.30 -3.27
CA SER A 301 -18.44 14.24 -1.97
C SER A 301 -19.26 15.47 -1.68
N LYS A 302 -20.48 15.26 -1.19
CA LYS A 302 -21.38 16.31 -0.70
C LYS A 302 -21.18 16.63 0.78
N HIS A 303 -20.31 15.88 1.47
CA HIS A 303 -20.09 15.94 2.91
C HIS A 303 -18.63 16.29 3.25
N LYS A 304 -18.00 17.20 2.46
CA LYS A 304 -16.55 17.49 2.59
C LYS A 304 -16.13 17.96 3.98
N ASP A 305 -17.00 18.69 4.70
CA ASP A 305 -16.70 19.15 6.06
C ASP A 305 -16.68 17.98 7.06
N LEU A 306 -17.63 17.04 6.95
CA LEU A 306 -17.64 15.81 7.76
C LEU A 306 -16.46 14.90 7.38
N ALA A 307 -16.17 14.80 6.07
CA ALA A 307 -15.05 14.04 5.56
C ALA A 307 -13.70 14.58 6.07
N MET A 308 -13.55 15.90 6.19
CA MET A 308 -12.36 16.53 6.76
C MET A 308 -12.24 16.23 8.28
N GLN A 309 -13.35 16.24 9.03
CA GLN A 309 -13.34 15.86 10.45
C GLN A 309 -12.90 14.41 10.61
N PHE A 310 -13.44 13.49 9.78
CA PHE A 310 -13.03 12.09 9.78
C PHE A 310 -11.56 11.92 9.39
N LEU A 311 -11.09 12.61 8.36
CA LEU A 311 -9.72 12.54 7.88
C LEU A 311 -8.74 13.02 8.96
N ASN A 312 -9.02 14.15 9.65
CA ASN A 312 -8.20 14.64 10.75
C ASN A 312 -8.12 13.63 11.90
N TRP A 313 -9.24 12.99 12.26
CA TRP A 313 -9.26 11.95 13.28
C TRP A 313 -8.50 10.68 12.81
N ALA A 314 -8.78 10.19 11.60
CA ALA A 314 -8.13 9.00 11.04
C ALA A 314 -6.61 9.15 10.91
N THR A 315 -6.13 10.37 10.76
CA THR A 315 -4.69 10.68 10.65
C THR A 315 -4.12 11.31 11.92
N SER A 316 -4.85 11.29 13.03
CA SER A 316 -4.39 11.87 14.31
C SER A 316 -3.14 11.17 14.84
N LYS A 317 -2.37 11.88 15.69
CA LYS A 317 -1.21 11.29 16.39
C LYS A 317 -1.62 10.09 17.25
N ASP A 318 -2.77 10.17 17.91
CA ASP A 318 -3.28 9.10 18.79
C ASP A 318 -3.55 7.81 18.00
N LEU A 319 -4.21 7.92 16.83
CA LEU A 319 -4.43 6.75 16.00
C LEU A 319 -3.12 6.24 15.38
N ALA A 320 -2.19 7.13 15.04
CA ALA A 320 -0.86 6.75 14.60
C ALA A 320 -0.07 6.00 15.69
N ILE A 321 -0.16 6.42 16.96
CA ILE A 321 0.44 5.67 18.08
C ILE A 321 -0.18 4.28 18.20
N LYS A 322 -1.51 4.15 18.14
CA LYS A 322 -2.20 2.84 18.13
C LYS A 322 -1.67 1.96 16.99
N GLY A 323 -1.46 2.53 15.80
CA GLY A 323 -0.87 1.82 14.66
C GLY A 323 0.56 1.34 14.93
N MET A 324 1.42 2.20 15.47
CA MET A 324 2.80 1.83 15.82
C MET A 324 2.85 0.70 16.85
N LEU A 325 1.99 0.73 17.87
CA LEU A 325 1.90 -0.33 18.89
C LEU A 325 1.41 -1.67 18.29
N ALA A 326 0.67 -1.63 17.19
CA ALA A 326 0.31 -2.80 16.40
C ALA A 326 1.37 -3.17 15.33
N ASN A 327 2.56 -2.56 15.38
CA ASN A 327 3.65 -2.70 14.41
C ASN A 327 3.27 -2.32 12.96
N ILE A 328 2.32 -1.39 12.79
CA ILE A 328 2.01 -0.77 11.50
C ILE A 328 2.96 0.41 11.30
N THR A 329 3.59 0.50 10.16
CA THR A 329 4.64 1.49 9.86
C THR A 329 4.04 2.84 9.45
N MET A 330 3.54 3.59 10.44
CA MET A 330 2.83 4.86 10.25
C MET A 330 3.72 5.95 9.64
N ALA A 331 3.13 6.86 8.86
CA ALA A 331 3.87 7.87 8.10
C ALA A 331 4.24 9.14 8.89
N ARG A 332 3.59 9.40 10.05
CA ARG A 332 3.89 10.59 10.88
C ARG A 332 5.30 10.53 11.46
N SER A 333 6.04 11.65 11.41
CA SER A 333 7.40 11.76 11.98
C SER A 333 7.40 11.60 13.50
N SER A 334 6.47 12.27 14.17
CA SER A 334 6.43 12.35 15.63
C SER A 334 6.29 11.01 16.35
N VAL A 335 5.70 9.98 15.72
CA VAL A 335 5.60 8.64 16.31
C VAL A 335 6.91 7.85 16.23
N TRP A 336 7.79 8.19 15.28
CA TRP A 336 9.13 7.61 15.15
C TRP A 336 10.19 8.34 15.96
N GLU A 337 9.84 9.47 16.57
CA GLU A 337 10.68 10.26 17.49
C GLU A 337 10.28 10.00 18.94
N ASP A 338 9.12 9.41 19.19
CA ASP A 338 8.58 9.12 20.52
C ASP A 338 9.25 7.88 21.11
N LYS A 339 10.12 8.10 22.09
CA LYS A 339 10.88 7.02 22.75
C LYS A 339 9.99 5.98 23.44
N ALA A 340 8.85 6.40 24.00
CA ALA A 340 7.92 5.49 24.68
C ALA A 340 7.23 4.57 23.66
N VAL A 341 6.84 5.12 22.51
CA VAL A 341 6.28 4.33 21.39
C VAL A 341 7.32 3.36 20.86
N LEU A 342 8.54 3.83 20.58
CA LEU A 342 9.60 2.99 20.00
C LEU A 342 10.05 1.87 20.94
N ALA A 343 9.97 2.04 22.25
CA ALA A 343 10.26 1.00 23.22
C ALA A 343 9.32 -0.23 23.10
N SER A 344 8.13 -0.04 22.52
CA SER A 344 7.12 -1.08 22.30
C SER A 344 7.10 -1.63 20.86
N VAL A 345 7.84 -1.02 19.94
CA VAL A 345 7.96 -1.45 18.54
C VAL A 345 9.14 -2.43 18.42
N ASN A 346 9.00 -3.42 17.53
CA ASN A 346 10.09 -4.37 17.30
C ASN A 346 11.38 -3.64 16.88
N PRO A 347 12.53 -3.86 17.58
CA PRO A 347 13.78 -3.18 17.27
C PRO A 347 14.28 -3.38 15.83
N GLY A 348 13.94 -4.52 15.21
CA GLY A 348 14.25 -4.80 13.82
C GLY A 348 13.47 -3.91 12.84
N LEU A 349 12.21 -3.55 13.16
CA LEU A 349 11.46 -2.55 12.37
C LEU A 349 12.13 -1.18 12.48
N VAL A 350 12.53 -0.77 13.68
CA VAL A 350 13.19 0.53 13.92
C VAL A 350 14.51 0.61 13.15
N SER A 351 15.37 -0.42 13.27
CA SER A 351 16.68 -0.45 12.60
C SER A 351 16.58 -0.52 11.09
N THR A 352 15.67 -1.35 10.56
CA THR A 352 15.47 -1.46 9.09
C THR A 352 14.87 -0.19 8.49
N ARG A 353 14.00 0.54 9.24
CA ARG A 353 13.51 1.85 8.82
C ARG A 353 14.65 2.87 8.72
N ALA A 354 15.49 2.95 9.76
CA ALA A 354 16.61 3.87 9.76
C ALA A 354 17.55 3.63 8.57
N TYR A 355 17.80 2.36 8.25
CA TYR A 355 18.58 1.98 7.08
C TYR A 355 17.88 2.39 5.76
N ALA A 356 16.60 2.05 5.60
CA ALA A 356 15.85 2.38 4.40
C ALA A 356 15.70 3.90 4.18
N ALA A 357 15.58 4.69 5.26
CA ALA A 357 15.51 6.15 5.19
C ALA A 357 16.80 6.78 4.63
N GLN A 358 17.96 6.15 4.83
CA GLN A 358 19.26 6.63 4.34
C GLN A 358 19.61 6.10 2.94
N HIS A 359 19.17 4.90 2.58
CA HIS A 359 19.63 4.18 1.40
C HIS A 359 18.51 3.86 0.40
N GLY A 360 17.24 4.04 0.79
CA GLY A 360 16.11 3.55 0.03
C GLY A 360 15.76 4.40 -1.19
N ASN A 361 15.16 3.73 -2.17
CA ASN A 361 14.57 4.36 -3.34
C ASN A 361 13.11 4.75 -3.04
N PRO A 362 12.67 6.00 -3.31
CA PRO A 362 11.30 6.44 -3.04
C PRO A 362 10.25 5.89 -4.04
N LEU A 363 10.67 5.05 -4.98
CA LEU A 363 9.80 4.41 -5.97
C LEU A 363 9.92 2.89 -5.88
N ASP A 364 8.78 2.20 -5.94
CA ASP A 364 8.69 0.73 -6.00
C ASP A 364 8.06 0.24 -7.33
N ARG A 365 7.78 1.19 -8.24
CA ARG A 365 7.10 0.97 -9.53
C ARG A 365 7.37 2.13 -10.48
N PRO A 366 7.05 2.00 -11.79
CA PRO A 366 7.09 3.14 -12.70
C PRO A 366 6.17 4.26 -12.17
N TYR A 367 6.67 5.50 -12.08
CA TYR A 367 5.86 6.62 -11.62
C TYR A 367 5.28 7.39 -12.81
N MET A 368 4.11 6.95 -13.28
CA MET A 368 3.40 7.47 -14.45
C MET A 368 1.89 7.34 -14.29
N SER A 369 1.12 8.03 -15.14
CA SER A 369 -0.35 7.99 -15.08
C SER A 369 -0.93 6.62 -15.40
N ALA A 370 -0.40 5.91 -16.41
CA ALA A 370 -0.80 4.57 -16.83
C ALA A 370 0.00 3.47 -16.10
N VAL A 371 0.24 3.65 -14.80
CA VAL A 371 1.09 2.74 -14.01
C VAL A 371 0.56 1.32 -13.94
N GLY A 372 -0.75 1.12 -14.01
CA GLY A 372 -1.38 -0.20 -13.99
C GLY A 372 -0.89 -1.05 -15.16
N GLU A 373 -1.09 -0.55 -16.38
CA GLU A 373 -0.68 -1.19 -17.62
C GLU A 373 0.84 -1.37 -17.69
N ALA A 374 1.61 -0.36 -17.27
CA ALA A 374 3.07 -0.46 -17.23
C ALA A 374 3.55 -1.58 -16.29
N ARG A 375 2.93 -1.72 -15.12
CA ARG A 375 3.23 -2.82 -14.19
C ARG A 375 2.87 -4.18 -14.76
N ASP A 376 1.77 -4.30 -15.48
CA ASP A 376 1.38 -5.57 -16.11
C ASP A 376 2.41 -5.98 -17.18
N LEU A 377 2.85 -5.04 -18.02
CA LEU A 377 3.89 -5.27 -19.02
C LEU A 377 5.25 -5.68 -18.40
N ILE A 378 5.67 -5.06 -17.31
CA ILE A 378 6.87 -5.47 -16.55
C ILE A 378 6.64 -6.83 -15.88
N GLY A 379 5.44 -7.06 -15.35
CA GLY A 379 5.03 -8.30 -14.70
C GLY A 379 5.08 -9.51 -15.64
N GLU A 380 4.75 -9.33 -16.92
CA GLU A 380 4.92 -10.38 -17.94
C GLU A 380 6.38 -10.83 -18.06
N VAL A 381 7.32 -9.88 -18.11
CA VAL A 381 8.77 -10.17 -18.18
C VAL A 381 9.26 -10.87 -16.93
N MET A 382 8.76 -10.43 -15.76
CA MET A 382 9.05 -11.08 -14.48
C MET A 382 8.55 -12.53 -14.42
N ILE A 383 7.31 -12.78 -14.84
CA ILE A 383 6.69 -14.12 -14.87
C ILE A 383 7.46 -15.05 -15.81
N GLU A 384 7.83 -14.58 -17.00
CA GLU A 384 8.67 -15.33 -17.93
C GLU A 384 10.01 -15.72 -17.29
N SER A 385 10.63 -14.77 -16.58
CA SER A 385 11.87 -15.05 -15.86
C SER A 385 11.69 -16.08 -14.74
N ILE A 386 10.61 -16.02 -13.96
CA ILE A 386 10.32 -17.00 -12.90
C ILE A 386 10.09 -18.41 -13.49
N ASN A 387 9.25 -18.51 -14.52
CA ASN A 387 8.91 -19.78 -15.16
C ASN A 387 10.13 -20.48 -15.79
N THR A 388 11.08 -19.70 -16.27
CA THR A 388 12.33 -20.19 -16.88
C THR A 388 13.52 -20.18 -15.92
N LYS A 389 13.30 -19.90 -14.62
CA LYS A 389 14.36 -19.83 -13.60
C LYS A 389 15.48 -18.85 -13.97
N GLY A 390 15.13 -17.74 -14.61
CA GLY A 390 16.06 -16.73 -15.09
C GLY A 390 16.80 -17.06 -16.40
N GLN A 391 16.47 -18.18 -17.07
CA GLN A 391 17.22 -18.69 -18.22
C GLN A 391 16.52 -18.47 -19.58
N SER A 392 15.46 -17.65 -19.64
CA SER A 392 14.76 -17.40 -20.89
C SER A 392 15.64 -16.76 -21.94
N ALA A 393 15.75 -17.40 -23.10
CA ALA A 393 16.39 -16.85 -24.28
C ALA A 393 15.58 -15.68 -24.90
N ASN A 394 14.28 -15.60 -24.59
CA ASN A 394 13.39 -14.57 -25.14
C ASN A 394 13.25 -13.34 -24.23
N LEU A 395 13.85 -13.36 -23.02
CA LEU A 395 13.61 -12.32 -22.00
C LEU A 395 13.93 -10.91 -22.51
N GLU A 396 15.07 -10.75 -23.17
CA GLU A 396 15.50 -9.45 -23.72
C GLU A 396 14.56 -8.93 -24.81
N LYS A 397 14.14 -9.82 -25.72
CA LYS A 397 13.18 -9.48 -26.77
C LYS A 397 11.83 -9.07 -26.18
N MET A 398 11.33 -9.82 -25.18
CA MET A 398 10.09 -9.50 -24.49
C MET A 398 10.19 -8.16 -23.75
N ALA A 399 11.25 -7.95 -23.00
CA ALA A 399 11.47 -6.71 -22.26
C ALA A 399 11.54 -5.50 -23.21
N LYS A 400 12.26 -5.60 -24.32
CA LYS A 400 12.35 -4.54 -25.34
C LYS A 400 10.97 -4.23 -25.95
N THR A 401 10.21 -5.26 -26.27
CA THR A 401 8.85 -5.08 -26.82
C THR A 401 7.93 -4.40 -25.80
N ASN A 402 7.98 -4.82 -24.54
CA ASN A 402 7.12 -4.26 -23.49
C ASN A 402 7.60 -2.87 -23.04
N ALA A 403 8.91 -2.58 -23.08
CA ALA A 403 9.43 -1.23 -22.84
C ALA A 403 8.92 -0.24 -23.91
N ALA A 404 8.92 -0.63 -25.18
CA ALA A 404 8.36 0.20 -26.25
C ALA A 404 6.86 0.49 -26.02
N LYS A 405 6.07 -0.49 -25.58
CA LYS A 405 4.65 -0.26 -25.20
C LYS A 405 4.50 0.70 -24.03
N VAL A 406 5.38 0.61 -23.01
CA VAL A 406 5.38 1.56 -21.89
C VAL A 406 5.74 2.97 -22.37
N ASP A 407 6.69 3.10 -23.29
CA ASP A 407 7.01 4.39 -23.93
C ASP A 407 5.80 4.96 -24.70
N ASP A 408 4.99 4.12 -25.35
CA ASP A 408 3.77 4.58 -26.02
C ASP A 408 2.73 5.06 -24.99
N LEU A 409 2.53 4.37 -23.87
CA LEU A 409 1.69 4.84 -22.75
C LEU A 409 2.16 6.19 -22.18
N LEU A 410 3.49 6.40 -22.10
CA LEU A 410 4.06 7.68 -21.67
C LEU A 410 3.81 8.79 -22.70
N LYS A 411 3.87 8.50 -24.00
CA LYS A 411 3.53 9.47 -25.07
C LYS A 411 2.05 9.84 -25.03
N ASP A 412 1.16 8.85 -24.90
CA ASP A 412 -0.29 9.04 -24.85
C ASP A 412 -0.71 9.88 -23.62
N SER A 413 -0.03 9.71 -22.49
CA SER A 413 -0.27 10.52 -21.30
C SER A 413 0.44 11.89 -21.32
N GLY A 414 1.32 12.14 -22.30
CA GLY A 414 2.13 13.35 -22.41
C GLY A 414 3.28 13.40 -21.39
N GLU A 415 3.72 12.26 -20.86
CA GLU A 415 4.77 12.13 -19.85
C GLU A 415 6.12 11.68 -20.44
N TYR A 416 6.17 11.28 -21.71
CA TYR A 416 7.38 10.80 -22.36
C TYR A 416 8.48 11.90 -22.40
N GLY A 417 9.68 11.53 -21.94
CA GLY A 417 10.83 12.45 -21.87
C GLY A 417 10.70 13.54 -20.80
N LYS A 418 9.76 13.44 -19.86
CA LYS A 418 9.59 14.37 -18.73
C LYS A 418 10.00 13.71 -17.42
N GLU A 419 10.62 14.50 -16.52
CA GLU A 419 10.97 14.06 -15.16
C GLU A 419 9.75 14.06 -14.23
#